data_49e143c85c7e2240e7b71f8990ded8ed
#
_entry.id   49e143c85c7e2240e7b71f8990ded8ed
#
_cell.length_a   1.000
_cell.length_b   1.000
_cell.length_c   1.000
_cell.angle_alpha   90.00
_cell.angle_beta   90.00
_cell.angle_gamma   90.00
#
_symmetry.space_group_name_H-M   'P 1'
#
loop_
_entity.id
_entity.type
_entity.pdbx_description
1 polymer ?
#
loop_
_entity_poly.entity_id
_entity_poly.type
_entity_poly.pdbx_seq_one_letter_code
_entity_poly.pdbx_strand_id
1 'polypeptide(L)'
;VIELRNVPADDVDRMIDLAATVFHFRITDRDRMRDWVSRMERIGAYGIGGPGEDDLAGQMGVAAQRLSVPGGELDCSAVTFVGVLPTYRRRGILSSLIDRMHADAAAAGRPVAALWASEGPIYGRYGFGVADRRTGFKVDTSRPFGLRTVPDDRPLRLLDRERVPDVLGPMYARESARRPGGLARDEWWWLNRLVPHRDERSPEYGEPRVVVHPEGYAIYRTQGRTVRLYDMAAETPRVEAAFWTYLASIDLTHEIVAPERPVDDLVTRMAADPDQVTVTGDSAALWLRLVDVPAALRGRSWAADDTFVLDVADARIPGNRGRWRLTTGAAPGCERTGDAPDLALDVADLAAVYLGGTPVRTLVRVGTVDEHTPGAADRLDAALAVPLAPYTNDNF
;
A
#
# COMPACT_ATOMS: atom_id res chain seq x y z
N VAL A 1 15.36 -8.28 -30.65
CA VAL A 1 13.90 -8.11 -30.46
C VAL A 1 13.53 -8.63 -29.07
N ILE A 2 12.47 -8.09 -28.43
CA ILE A 2 11.96 -8.53 -27.12
C ILE A 2 10.55 -9.07 -27.30
N GLU A 3 10.27 -10.22 -26.71
CA GLU A 3 8.95 -10.82 -26.63
C GLU A 3 8.46 -10.84 -25.18
N LEU A 4 7.19 -10.49 -24.96
CA LEU A 4 6.53 -10.66 -23.66
C LEU A 4 5.79 -12.01 -23.62
N ARG A 5 6.12 -12.83 -22.63
CA ARG A 5 5.42 -14.08 -22.37
C ARG A 5 5.30 -14.35 -20.87
N ASN A 6 4.41 -15.24 -20.48
CA ASN A 6 4.34 -15.68 -19.11
C ASN A 6 5.61 -16.46 -18.74
N VAL A 7 6.17 -16.20 -17.56
CA VAL A 7 7.33 -16.95 -17.07
C VAL A 7 6.85 -18.32 -16.59
N PRO A 8 7.36 -19.42 -17.16
CA PRO A 8 6.98 -20.77 -16.75
C PRO A 8 7.48 -21.09 -15.33
N ALA A 9 6.92 -22.13 -14.72
CA ALA A 9 7.24 -22.49 -13.33
C ALA A 9 8.72 -22.89 -13.13
N ASP A 10 9.34 -23.47 -14.13
CA ASP A 10 10.75 -23.86 -14.13
C ASP A 10 11.72 -22.68 -14.31
N ASP A 11 11.22 -21.52 -14.73
CA ASP A 11 12.00 -20.27 -14.87
C ASP A 11 11.89 -19.34 -13.64
N VAL A 12 11.21 -19.73 -12.57
CA VAL A 12 11.04 -18.91 -11.36
C VAL A 12 12.39 -18.52 -10.74
N ASP A 13 13.38 -19.39 -10.77
CA ASP A 13 14.73 -19.08 -10.27
C ASP A 13 15.39 -17.95 -11.06
N ARG A 14 15.18 -17.88 -12.38
CA ARG A 14 15.68 -16.77 -13.19
C ARG A 14 15.04 -15.44 -12.80
N MET A 15 13.75 -15.44 -12.45
CA MET A 15 13.09 -14.23 -11.89
C MET A 15 13.72 -13.81 -10.56
N ILE A 16 14.00 -14.77 -9.67
CA ILE A 16 14.62 -14.47 -8.37
C ILE A 16 16.02 -13.89 -8.57
N ASP A 17 16.83 -14.46 -9.46
CA ASP A 17 18.19 -14.00 -9.75
C ASP A 17 18.20 -12.63 -10.43
N LEU A 18 17.26 -12.37 -11.35
CA LEU A 18 17.07 -11.05 -11.95
C LEU A 18 16.69 -10.01 -10.88
N ALA A 19 15.73 -10.34 -10.01
CA ALA A 19 15.35 -9.46 -8.92
C ALA A 19 16.53 -9.16 -7.98
N ALA A 20 17.29 -10.17 -7.57
CA ALA A 20 18.49 -9.99 -6.76
C ALA A 20 19.52 -9.07 -7.42
N THR A 21 19.68 -9.20 -8.75
CA THR A 21 20.57 -8.35 -9.55
C THR A 21 20.10 -6.89 -9.60
N VAL A 22 18.80 -6.67 -9.84
CA VAL A 22 18.24 -5.32 -10.04
C VAL A 22 18.05 -4.57 -8.74
N PHE A 23 17.66 -5.28 -7.67
CA PHE A 23 17.41 -4.68 -6.34
C PHE A 23 18.60 -4.81 -5.38
N HIS A 24 19.70 -5.42 -5.82
CA HIS A 24 20.95 -5.53 -5.06
C HIS A 24 20.81 -6.22 -3.70
N PHE A 25 19.89 -7.20 -3.57
CA PHE A 25 19.76 -7.97 -2.34
C PHE A 25 20.42 -9.36 -2.46
N ARG A 26 20.69 -9.96 -1.30
CA ARG A 26 21.16 -11.36 -1.22
C ARG A 26 19.96 -12.28 -1.05
N ILE A 27 19.95 -13.36 -1.79
CA ILE A 27 18.99 -14.44 -1.61
C ILE A 27 19.40 -15.25 -0.39
N THR A 28 18.65 -15.12 0.70
CA THR A 28 18.93 -15.83 1.98
C THR A 28 18.04 -17.05 2.18
N ASP A 29 16.86 -17.05 1.56
CA ASP A 29 15.89 -18.15 1.57
C ASP A 29 15.24 -18.26 0.19
N ARG A 30 15.86 -19.07 -0.68
CA ARG A 30 15.38 -19.24 -2.06
C ARG A 30 14.05 -19.99 -2.12
N ASP A 31 13.81 -20.92 -1.24
CA ASP A 31 12.58 -21.73 -1.26
C ASP A 31 11.36 -20.88 -0.86
N ARG A 32 11.50 -20.00 0.14
CA ARG A 32 10.46 -19.03 0.49
C ARG A 32 10.22 -18.03 -0.65
N MET A 33 11.25 -17.59 -1.35
CA MET A 33 11.09 -16.72 -2.53
C MET A 33 10.41 -17.44 -3.68
N ARG A 34 10.74 -18.72 -3.95
CA ARG A 34 10.04 -19.54 -4.94
C ARG A 34 8.56 -19.67 -4.61
N ASP A 35 8.23 -19.97 -3.35
CA ASP A 35 6.85 -20.06 -2.90
C ASP A 35 6.12 -18.72 -3.10
N TRP A 36 6.73 -17.60 -2.72
CA TRP A 36 6.17 -16.28 -2.95
C TRP A 36 5.93 -15.98 -4.43
N VAL A 37 6.94 -16.14 -5.28
CA VAL A 37 6.84 -15.88 -6.74
C VAL A 37 5.85 -16.81 -7.41
N SER A 38 5.70 -18.06 -6.93
CA SER A 38 4.77 -19.03 -7.50
C SER A 38 3.30 -18.66 -7.29
N ARG A 39 3.00 -17.79 -6.31
CA ARG A 39 1.65 -17.27 -6.01
C ARG A 39 1.21 -16.12 -6.91
N MET A 40 2.06 -15.69 -7.84
CA MET A 40 1.83 -14.54 -8.71
C MET A 40 1.61 -14.97 -10.16
N GLU A 41 0.90 -14.13 -10.89
CA GLU A 41 1.02 -14.05 -12.34
C GLU A 41 2.43 -13.51 -12.66
N ARG A 42 3.13 -14.12 -13.60
CA ARG A 42 4.52 -13.80 -13.90
C ARG A 42 4.67 -13.42 -15.36
N ILE A 43 5.11 -12.21 -15.61
CA ILE A 43 5.33 -11.68 -16.97
C ILE A 43 6.83 -11.50 -17.15
N GLY A 44 7.38 -12.11 -18.20
CA GLY A 44 8.79 -11.99 -18.60
C GLY A 44 8.94 -11.31 -19.95
N ALA A 45 10.00 -10.53 -20.09
CA ALA A 45 10.47 -9.97 -21.34
C ALA A 45 11.73 -10.73 -21.76
N TYR A 46 11.65 -11.49 -22.83
CA TYR A 46 12.70 -12.39 -23.32
C TYR A 46 13.35 -11.85 -24.58
N GLY A 47 14.66 -12.05 -24.71
CA GLY A 47 15.39 -11.78 -25.94
C GLY A 47 15.03 -12.78 -27.03
N ILE A 48 14.86 -12.31 -28.29
CA ILE A 48 14.59 -13.15 -29.43
C ILE A 48 15.69 -12.93 -30.48
N GLY A 49 16.33 -14.02 -30.89
CA GLY A 49 17.34 -14.07 -31.96
C GLY A 49 18.66 -13.38 -31.61
N GLY A 50 19.78 -14.00 -31.96
CA GLY A 50 21.11 -13.49 -31.74
C GLY A 50 21.70 -13.71 -30.35
N PRO A 51 22.80 -13.04 -29.99
CA PRO A 51 23.38 -13.13 -28.66
C PRO A 51 22.36 -12.66 -27.60
N GLY A 52 22.04 -13.52 -26.64
CA GLY A 52 21.01 -13.28 -25.60
C GLY A 52 19.63 -13.78 -26.01
N GLU A 53 19.53 -14.68 -26.98
CA GLU A 53 18.30 -15.42 -27.26
C GLU A 53 17.87 -16.17 -26.02
N ASP A 54 16.57 -16.04 -25.69
CA ASP A 54 15.93 -16.57 -24.47
C ASP A 54 16.44 -15.99 -23.13
N ASP A 55 17.25 -14.94 -23.15
CA ASP A 55 17.59 -14.21 -21.90
C ASP A 55 16.33 -13.56 -21.31
N LEU A 56 16.08 -13.78 -20.03
CA LEU A 56 15.07 -13.00 -19.30
C LEU A 56 15.61 -11.59 -19.06
N ALA A 57 15.28 -10.67 -19.97
CA ALA A 57 15.77 -9.29 -19.99
C ALA A 57 15.05 -8.36 -19.01
N GLY A 58 13.80 -8.70 -18.66
CA GLY A 58 12.97 -7.96 -17.73
C GLY A 58 11.80 -8.80 -17.24
N GLN A 59 11.20 -8.37 -16.13
CA GLN A 59 10.15 -9.13 -15.47
C GLN A 59 9.20 -8.27 -14.68
N MET A 60 8.04 -8.84 -14.34
CA MET A 60 7.03 -8.31 -13.43
C MET A 60 6.25 -9.47 -12.80
N GLY A 61 6.05 -9.40 -11.48
CA GLY A 61 5.10 -10.24 -10.76
C GLY A 61 3.81 -9.45 -10.49
N VAL A 62 2.66 -10.11 -10.59
CA VAL A 62 1.35 -9.53 -10.29
C VAL A 62 0.57 -10.49 -9.41
N ALA A 63 0.35 -10.14 -8.16
CA ALA A 63 -0.52 -10.89 -7.28
C ALA A 63 -1.97 -10.40 -7.43
N ALA A 64 -2.90 -11.33 -7.61
CA ALA A 64 -4.33 -11.03 -7.50
C ALA A 64 -4.67 -10.79 -6.03
N GLN A 65 -5.08 -9.58 -5.69
CA GLN A 65 -5.35 -9.16 -4.32
C GLN A 65 -6.70 -8.46 -4.21
N ARG A 66 -7.14 -8.25 -2.98
CA ARG A 66 -8.25 -7.38 -2.65
C ARG A 66 -7.71 -6.19 -1.88
N LEU A 67 -8.02 -4.99 -2.36
CA LEU A 67 -7.64 -3.72 -1.76
C LEU A 67 -8.84 -3.15 -1.01
N SER A 68 -8.65 -2.83 0.26
CA SER A 68 -9.63 -2.07 1.04
C SER A 68 -9.75 -0.65 0.46
N VAL A 69 -10.97 -0.25 0.14
CA VAL A 69 -11.34 1.09 -0.32
C VAL A 69 -12.42 1.66 0.60
N PRO A 70 -12.70 2.97 0.59
CA PRO A 70 -13.78 3.51 1.40
C PRO A 70 -15.09 2.76 1.15
N GLY A 71 -15.63 2.10 2.19
CA GLY A 71 -16.90 1.38 2.18
C GLY A 71 -16.89 -0.03 1.61
N GLY A 72 -15.72 -0.59 1.26
CA GLY A 72 -15.64 -1.94 0.73
C GLY A 72 -14.24 -2.38 0.30
N GLU A 73 -14.21 -3.31 -0.64
CA GLU A 73 -12.97 -3.83 -1.21
C GLU A 73 -13.10 -3.95 -2.73
N LEU A 74 -12.00 -3.78 -3.44
CA LEU A 74 -11.90 -4.01 -4.89
C LEU A 74 -10.86 -5.06 -5.22
N ASP A 75 -11.10 -5.80 -6.31
CA ASP A 75 -10.08 -6.64 -6.90
C ASP A 75 -8.95 -5.77 -7.45
N CYS A 76 -7.71 -6.11 -7.09
CA CYS A 76 -6.52 -5.32 -7.31
C CYS A 76 -5.40 -6.16 -7.91
N SER A 77 -4.69 -5.61 -8.88
CA SER A 77 -3.42 -6.16 -9.37
C SER A 77 -2.27 -5.59 -8.52
N ALA A 78 -1.79 -6.35 -7.55
CA ALA A 78 -0.65 -5.97 -6.71
C ALA A 78 0.66 -6.27 -7.46
N VAL A 79 1.31 -5.21 -7.95
CA VAL A 79 2.47 -5.29 -8.87
C VAL A 79 3.77 -5.26 -8.08
N THR A 80 4.61 -6.26 -8.30
CA THR A 80 5.89 -6.43 -7.61
C THR A 80 6.95 -7.03 -8.53
N PHE A 81 8.16 -7.26 -8.05
CA PHE A 81 9.27 -7.85 -8.80
C PHE A 81 9.55 -7.18 -10.16
N VAL A 82 9.24 -5.88 -10.29
CA VAL A 82 9.43 -5.14 -11.54
C VAL A 82 10.91 -4.86 -11.75
N GLY A 83 11.50 -5.49 -12.73
CA GLY A 83 12.93 -5.34 -12.99
C GLY A 83 13.28 -5.44 -14.47
N VAL A 84 14.28 -4.67 -14.90
CA VAL A 84 14.90 -4.77 -16.23
C VAL A 84 16.40 -4.83 -16.04
N LEU A 85 17.06 -5.85 -16.57
CA LEU A 85 18.51 -5.99 -16.49
C LEU A 85 19.21 -4.72 -16.99
N PRO A 86 20.30 -4.28 -16.35
CA PRO A 86 21.04 -3.08 -16.74
C PRO A 86 21.43 -3.04 -18.23
N THR A 87 21.79 -4.20 -18.81
CA THR A 87 22.18 -4.36 -20.21
C THR A 87 21.03 -4.21 -21.21
N TYR A 88 19.77 -4.24 -20.71
CA TYR A 88 18.56 -4.15 -21.53
C TYR A 88 17.74 -2.88 -21.26
N ARG A 89 18.20 -1.98 -20.38
CA ARG A 89 17.51 -0.73 -20.03
C ARG A 89 17.36 0.20 -21.25
N ARG A 90 16.40 1.13 -21.17
CA ARG A 90 16.09 2.16 -22.19
C ARG A 90 15.66 1.61 -23.56
N ARG A 91 15.11 0.39 -23.59
CA ARG A 91 14.58 -0.27 -24.81
C ARG A 91 13.05 -0.43 -24.78
N GLY A 92 12.35 0.29 -23.91
CA GLY A 92 10.89 0.24 -23.80
C GLY A 92 10.31 -0.95 -23.00
N ILE A 93 11.15 -1.86 -22.49
CA ILE A 93 10.72 -3.12 -21.83
C ILE A 93 9.77 -2.84 -20.66
N LEU A 94 10.11 -1.90 -19.77
CA LEU A 94 9.22 -1.56 -18.65
C LEU A 94 7.86 -1.06 -19.15
N SER A 95 7.83 -0.22 -20.18
CA SER A 95 6.56 0.26 -20.76
C SER A 95 5.71 -0.89 -21.28
N SER A 96 6.33 -1.83 -22.00
CA SER A 96 5.62 -3.01 -22.52
C SER A 96 5.09 -3.92 -21.40
N LEU A 97 5.87 -4.12 -20.32
CA LEU A 97 5.43 -4.88 -19.13
C LEU A 97 4.23 -4.22 -18.44
N ILE A 98 4.26 -2.90 -18.26
CA ILE A 98 3.15 -2.14 -17.65
C ILE A 98 1.92 -2.16 -18.55
N ASP A 99 2.07 -1.97 -19.86
CA ASP A 99 0.95 -2.01 -20.81
C ASP A 99 0.29 -3.41 -20.83
N ARG A 100 1.10 -4.47 -20.76
CA ARG A 100 0.60 -5.86 -20.65
C ARG A 100 -0.14 -6.06 -19.32
N MET A 101 0.40 -5.60 -18.19
CA MET A 101 -0.27 -5.67 -16.89
C MET A 101 -1.61 -4.92 -16.90
N HIS A 102 -1.69 -3.73 -17.51
CA HIS A 102 -2.96 -3.00 -17.63
C HIS A 102 -4.00 -3.79 -18.43
N ALA A 103 -3.58 -4.41 -19.54
CA ALA A 103 -4.48 -5.24 -20.35
C ALA A 103 -4.95 -6.48 -19.61
N ASP A 104 -4.05 -7.16 -18.90
CA ASP A 104 -4.37 -8.36 -18.12
C ASP A 104 -5.29 -8.02 -16.92
N ALA A 105 -5.04 -6.90 -16.23
CA ALA A 105 -5.90 -6.40 -15.16
C ALA A 105 -7.32 -6.08 -15.66
N ALA A 106 -7.43 -5.37 -16.78
CA ALA A 106 -8.73 -5.07 -17.40
C ALA A 106 -9.46 -6.34 -17.82
N ALA A 107 -8.79 -7.30 -18.46
CA ALA A 107 -9.36 -8.59 -18.85
C ALA A 107 -9.82 -9.43 -17.66
N ALA A 108 -9.14 -9.32 -16.52
CA ALA A 108 -9.50 -9.98 -15.27
C ALA A 108 -10.57 -9.21 -14.45
N GLY A 109 -11.06 -8.05 -14.94
CA GLY A 109 -12.04 -7.24 -14.23
C GLY A 109 -11.51 -6.58 -12.96
N ARG A 110 -10.19 -6.37 -12.84
CA ARG A 110 -9.55 -5.69 -11.71
C ARG A 110 -9.49 -4.18 -11.98
N PRO A 111 -10.34 -3.38 -11.34
CA PRO A 111 -10.45 -1.94 -11.65
C PRO A 111 -9.26 -1.12 -11.17
N VAL A 112 -8.43 -1.67 -10.30
CA VAL A 112 -7.26 -0.98 -9.75
C VAL A 112 -6.01 -1.85 -9.80
N ALA A 113 -4.84 -1.20 -9.88
CA ALA A 113 -3.55 -1.82 -9.64
C ALA A 113 -2.79 -1.02 -8.59
N ALA A 114 -1.95 -1.68 -7.80
CA ALA A 114 -1.18 -1.06 -6.74
C ALA A 114 0.27 -1.52 -6.76
N LEU A 115 1.19 -0.69 -6.28
CA LEU A 115 2.60 -1.04 -6.12
C LEU A 115 3.28 -0.23 -5.01
N TRP A 116 4.44 -0.73 -4.61
CA TRP A 116 5.41 0.00 -3.80
C TRP A 116 6.57 0.44 -4.68
N ALA A 117 6.75 1.76 -4.81
CA ALA A 117 7.76 2.30 -5.71
C ALA A 117 9.14 2.29 -5.05
N SER A 118 10.09 1.50 -5.60
CA SER A 118 11.50 1.63 -5.24
C SER A 118 12.09 2.94 -5.74
N GLU A 119 11.59 3.45 -6.88
CA GLU A 119 11.97 4.72 -7.51
C GLU A 119 10.69 5.48 -7.91
N GLY A 120 10.23 6.41 -7.07
CA GLY A 120 8.99 7.17 -7.26
C GLY A 120 8.82 7.82 -8.64
N PRO A 121 9.83 8.50 -9.24
CA PRO A 121 9.67 9.17 -10.54
C PRO A 121 9.32 8.25 -11.72
N ILE A 122 9.43 6.93 -11.56
CA ILE A 122 9.17 5.98 -12.63
C ILE A 122 7.67 5.84 -12.93
N TYR A 123 6.81 5.77 -11.89
CA TYR A 123 5.47 5.22 -12.04
C TYR A 123 4.39 6.25 -12.37
N GLY A 124 4.61 7.54 -12.07
CA GLY A 124 3.67 8.61 -12.41
C GLY A 124 3.33 8.67 -13.90
N ARG A 125 4.33 8.50 -14.79
CA ARG A 125 4.13 8.47 -16.26
C ARG A 125 3.29 7.29 -16.78
N TYR A 126 3.03 6.32 -15.92
CA TYR A 126 2.15 5.17 -16.22
C TYR A 126 0.78 5.33 -15.56
N GLY A 127 0.52 6.50 -14.97
CA GLY A 127 -0.76 6.85 -14.35
C GLY A 127 -0.93 6.35 -12.92
N PHE A 128 0.17 5.96 -12.24
CA PHE A 128 0.12 5.68 -10.81
C PHE A 128 0.27 6.96 -10.02
N GLY A 129 -0.58 7.13 -9.00
CA GLY A 129 -0.52 8.22 -8.02
C GLY A 129 -0.25 7.72 -6.62
N VAL A 130 0.35 8.54 -5.77
CA VAL A 130 0.59 8.23 -4.34
C VAL A 130 -0.74 8.31 -3.60
N ALA A 131 -1.33 7.16 -3.29
CA ALA A 131 -2.64 7.07 -2.64
C ALA A 131 -2.55 6.96 -1.12
N ASP A 132 -1.38 6.58 -0.59
CA ASP A 132 -1.10 6.45 0.83
C ASP A 132 0.28 7.01 1.15
N ARG A 133 0.40 7.61 2.35
CA ARG A 133 1.64 8.05 2.95
C ARG A 133 1.74 7.47 4.36
N ARG A 134 2.95 7.19 4.78
CA ARG A 134 3.23 6.72 6.13
C ARG A 134 4.26 7.60 6.82
N THR A 135 4.17 7.59 8.14
CA THR A 135 5.07 8.32 9.01
C THR A 135 5.85 7.36 9.90
N GLY A 136 7.03 7.78 10.35
CA GLY A 136 7.82 7.03 11.29
C GLY A 136 7.90 7.74 12.64
N PHE A 137 7.97 6.96 13.71
CA PHE A 137 8.14 7.47 15.06
C PHE A 137 9.30 6.79 15.79
N LYS A 138 9.95 7.58 16.64
CA LYS A 138 10.86 7.12 17.68
C LYS A 138 10.32 7.62 19.02
N VAL A 139 10.09 6.69 19.98
CA VAL A 139 9.64 7.02 21.32
C VAL A 139 10.75 6.75 22.31
N ASP A 140 11.15 7.76 23.08
CA ASP A 140 12.13 7.65 24.16
C ASP A 140 11.45 7.04 25.40
N THR A 141 11.87 5.83 25.74
CA THR A 141 11.44 5.09 26.94
C THR A 141 12.56 4.92 27.97
N SER A 142 13.67 5.67 27.82
CA SER A 142 14.77 5.70 28.81
C SER A 142 14.34 6.30 30.15
N ARG A 143 13.25 7.03 30.16
CA ARG A 143 12.53 7.59 31.32
C ARG A 143 11.06 7.20 31.24
N PRO A 144 10.30 7.29 32.34
CA PRO A 144 8.90 6.85 32.35
C PRO A 144 8.09 7.49 31.21
N PHE A 145 7.48 6.66 30.37
CA PHE A 145 6.61 7.10 29.28
C PHE A 145 5.16 7.13 29.75
N GLY A 146 4.60 8.31 29.87
CA GLY A 146 3.22 8.53 30.28
C GLY A 146 2.32 8.89 29.10
N LEU A 147 1.05 8.52 29.20
CA LEU A 147 0.03 8.85 28.22
C LEU A 147 -1.08 9.72 28.83
N ARG A 148 -1.62 10.64 28.06
CA ARG A 148 -2.80 11.45 28.42
C ARG A 148 -4.09 10.63 28.26
N THR A 149 -4.09 9.67 27.34
CA THR A 149 -5.20 8.73 27.15
C THR A 149 -5.07 7.61 28.18
N VAL A 150 -6.15 7.36 28.92
CA VAL A 150 -6.20 6.23 29.86
C VAL A 150 -6.23 4.93 29.08
N PRO A 151 -5.24 4.04 29.27
CA PRO A 151 -5.21 2.75 28.59
C PRO A 151 -6.44 1.89 28.96
N ASP A 152 -6.82 1.01 28.04
CA ASP A 152 -7.76 -0.06 28.38
C ASP A 152 -7.10 -1.01 29.39
N ASP A 153 -7.84 -1.41 30.41
CA ASP A 153 -7.33 -2.19 31.55
C ASP A 153 -7.49 -3.72 31.39
N ARG A 154 -8.11 -4.15 30.29
CA ARG A 154 -8.22 -5.58 29.98
C ARG A 154 -6.83 -6.18 29.72
N PRO A 155 -6.59 -7.43 30.15
CA PRO A 155 -5.26 -8.01 30.08
C PRO A 155 -4.78 -8.24 28.64
N LEU A 156 -3.55 -7.84 28.38
CA LEU A 156 -2.82 -8.21 27.17
C LEU A 156 -2.24 -9.63 27.31
N ARG A 157 -2.18 -10.35 26.20
CA ARG A 157 -1.63 -11.72 26.15
C ARG A 157 -0.65 -11.88 25.03
N LEU A 158 0.43 -12.60 25.24
CA LEU A 158 1.28 -13.05 24.15
C LEU A 158 0.58 -14.17 23.38
N LEU A 159 0.76 -14.15 22.07
CA LEU A 159 0.16 -15.13 21.16
C LEU A 159 1.26 -15.92 20.46
N ASP A 160 1.07 -17.23 20.39
CA ASP A 160 1.94 -18.13 19.62
C ASP A 160 1.78 -17.86 18.13
N ARG A 161 2.89 -17.93 17.40
CA ARG A 161 2.99 -17.60 15.99
C ARG A 161 1.98 -18.36 15.11
N GLU A 162 1.80 -19.64 15.40
CA GLU A 162 0.94 -20.57 14.64
C GLU A 162 -0.55 -20.16 14.73
N ARG A 163 -0.92 -19.44 15.77
CA ARG A 163 -2.29 -18.96 15.98
C ARG A 163 -2.56 -17.57 15.39
N VAL A 164 -1.52 -16.92 14.86
CA VAL A 164 -1.63 -15.55 14.34
C VAL A 164 -2.70 -15.43 13.24
N PRO A 165 -2.76 -16.29 12.22
CA PRO A 165 -3.77 -16.16 11.16
C PRO A 165 -5.21 -16.20 11.71
N ASP A 166 -5.49 -17.14 12.60
CA ASP A 166 -6.84 -17.35 13.15
C ASP A 166 -7.29 -16.24 14.09
N VAL A 167 -6.35 -15.67 14.86
CA VAL A 167 -6.67 -14.66 15.88
C VAL A 167 -6.61 -13.25 15.31
N LEU A 168 -5.56 -12.91 14.56
CA LEU A 168 -5.36 -11.56 14.04
C LEU A 168 -6.13 -11.30 12.74
N GLY A 169 -6.38 -12.34 11.94
CA GLY A 169 -7.12 -12.20 10.67
C GLY A 169 -8.45 -11.46 10.82
N PRO A 170 -9.34 -11.89 11.73
CA PRO A 170 -10.60 -11.18 11.98
C PRO A 170 -10.43 -9.75 12.53
N MET A 171 -9.39 -9.49 13.34
CA MET A 171 -9.09 -8.15 13.87
C MET A 171 -8.62 -7.22 12.75
N TYR A 172 -7.72 -7.70 11.90
CA TYR A 172 -7.25 -6.96 10.74
C TYR A 172 -8.37 -6.67 9.74
N ALA A 173 -9.27 -7.63 9.50
CA ALA A 173 -10.42 -7.41 8.63
C ALA A 173 -11.33 -6.28 9.12
N ARG A 174 -11.54 -6.17 10.44
CA ARG A 174 -12.29 -5.04 11.03
C ARG A 174 -11.55 -3.71 10.86
N GLU A 175 -10.23 -3.69 11.03
CA GLU A 175 -9.43 -2.49 10.81
C GLU A 175 -9.42 -2.07 9.33
N SER A 176 -9.22 -3.01 8.40
CA SER A 176 -9.26 -2.74 6.95
C SER A 176 -10.63 -2.24 6.47
N ALA A 177 -11.72 -2.68 7.11
CA ALA A 177 -13.06 -2.16 6.80
C ALA A 177 -13.26 -0.69 7.21
N ARG A 178 -12.47 -0.20 8.17
CA ARG A 178 -12.53 1.18 8.68
C ARG A 178 -11.49 2.10 8.04
N ARG A 179 -10.35 1.54 7.65
CA ARG A 179 -9.20 2.27 7.11
C ARG A 179 -8.85 1.76 5.72
N PRO A 180 -9.02 2.58 4.67
CA PRO A 180 -8.70 2.15 3.30
C PRO A 180 -7.19 1.98 3.10
N GLY A 181 -6.82 1.16 2.12
CA GLY A 181 -5.44 0.92 1.70
C GLY A 181 -4.88 -0.45 2.08
N GLY A 182 -5.48 -1.17 3.03
CA GLY A 182 -5.06 -2.51 3.41
C GLY A 182 -5.30 -3.55 2.30
N LEU A 183 -4.43 -4.55 2.21
CA LEU A 183 -4.59 -5.71 1.33
C LEU A 183 -5.11 -6.91 2.12
N ALA A 184 -5.84 -7.79 1.46
CA ALA A 184 -6.25 -9.04 2.08
C ALA A 184 -5.03 -9.89 2.46
N ARG A 185 -5.04 -10.44 3.69
CA ARG A 185 -3.96 -11.24 4.24
C ARG A 185 -4.41 -12.68 4.42
N ASP A 186 -3.83 -13.61 3.66
CA ASP A 186 -4.00 -15.04 3.87
C ASP A 186 -3.05 -15.59 4.95
N GLU A 187 -3.19 -16.86 5.28
CA GLU A 187 -2.33 -17.54 6.26
C GLU A 187 -0.85 -17.42 5.89
N TRP A 188 -0.53 -17.61 4.61
CA TRP A 188 0.84 -17.50 4.12
C TRP A 188 1.42 -16.11 4.39
N TRP A 189 0.63 -15.05 4.09
CA TRP A 189 1.04 -13.67 4.32
C TRP A 189 1.34 -13.41 5.79
N TRP A 190 0.44 -13.84 6.69
CA TRP A 190 0.66 -13.72 8.12
C TRP A 190 1.96 -14.37 8.55
N LEU A 191 2.17 -15.64 8.20
CA LEU A 191 3.30 -16.43 8.71
C LEU A 191 4.63 -16.10 8.04
N ASN A 192 4.63 -15.65 6.77
CA ASN A 192 5.86 -15.45 6.01
C ASN A 192 6.22 -13.98 5.76
N ARG A 193 5.25 -13.04 5.93
CA ARG A 193 5.50 -11.61 5.73
C ARG A 193 5.43 -10.83 7.04
N LEU A 194 4.44 -11.07 7.89
CA LEU A 194 4.23 -10.33 9.14
C LEU A 194 5.01 -10.91 10.33
N VAL A 195 4.98 -12.24 10.49
CA VAL A 195 5.67 -12.92 11.60
C VAL A 195 6.64 -14.01 11.13
N PRO A 196 7.50 -13.75 10.12
CA PRO A 196 8.54 -14.73 9.75
C PRO A 196 9.49 -14.95 10.93
N HIS A 197 10.00 -16.17 11.10
CA HIS A 197 10.99 -16.45 12.15
C HIS A 197 12.22 -15.54 12.04
N ARG A 198 12.64 -15.24 10.82
CA ARG A 198 13.74 -14.33 10.55
C ARG A 198 13.27 -13.21 9.60
N ASP A 199 13.54 -11.97 10.00
CA ASP A 199 13.33 -10.81 9.12
C ASP A 199 14.59 -10.58 8.29
N GLU A 200 14.50 -10.80 6.99
CA GLU A 200 15.65 -10.60 6.08
C GLU A 200 15.98 -9.13 5.85
N ARG A 201 15.01 -8.23 6.07
CA ARG A 201 15.22 -6.78 5.95
C ARG A 201 15.89 -6.18 7.19
N SER A 202 15.76 -6.86 8.32
CA SER A 202 16.29 -6.42 9.61
C SER A 202 16.76 -7.64 10.41
N PRO A 203 17.78 -8.38 9.91
CA PRO A 203 18.20 -9.66 10.47
C PRO A 203 18.83 -9.56 11.87
N GLU A 204 19.14 -8.35 12.30
CA GLU A 204 19.65 -8.04 13.63
C GLU A 204 18.58 -8.12 14.72
N TYR A 205 17.29 -8.01 14.35
CA TYR A 205 16.20 -8.14 15.32
C TYR A 205 15.86 -9.60 15.60
N GLY A 206 15.49 -9.87 16.86
CA GLY A 206 15.06 -11.20 17.32
C GLY A 206 13.75 -11.67 16.66
N GLU A 207 13.24 -12.79 17.11
CA GLU A 207 11.95 -13.34 16.64
C GLU A 207 10.79 -12.40 16.92
N PRO A 208 9.73 -12.44 16.07
CA PRO A 208 8.54 -11.64 16.31
C PRO A 208 7.85 -12.04 17.61
N ARG A 209 7.35 -11.04 18.31
CA ARG A 209 6.43 -11.18 19.43
C ARG A 209 5.09 -10.58 19.02
N VAL A 210 4.03 -11.29 19.33
CA VAL A 210 2.67 -10.85 19.07
C VAL A 210 1.95 -10.69 20.40
N VAL A 211 1.46 -9.50 20.66
CA VAL A 211 0.63 -9.22 21.83
C VAL A 211 -0.78 -8.88 21.36
N VAL A 212 -1.77 -9.47 22.01
CA VAL A 212 -3.18 -9.33 21.65
C VAL A 212 -4.01 -8.78 22.79
N HIS A 213 -4.98 -7.98 22.42
CA HIS A 213 -6.10 -7.49 23.19
C HIS A 213 -7.40 -7.98 22.53
N PRO A 214 -8.56 -8.10 23.18
CA PRO A 214 -9.82 -8.48 22.52
C PRO A 214 -10.19 -7.61 21.30
N GLU A 215 -9.73 -6.35 21.27
CA GLU A 215 -10.03 -5.36 20.23
C GLU A 215 -8.77 -4.85 19.50
N GLY A 216 -7.72 -5.70 19.40
CA GLY A 216 -6.53 -5.28 18.68
C GLY A 216 -5.32 -6.17 18.91
N TYR A 217 -4.22 -5.83 18.25
CA TYR A 217 -2.95 -6.52 18.38
C TYR A 217 -1.77 -5.57 18.10
N ALA A 218 -0.59 -5.98 18.56
CA ALA A 218 0.67 -5.39 18.12
C ALA A 218 1.71 -6.50 17.83
N ILE A 219 2.47 -6.32 16.75
CA ILE A 219 3.58 -7.20 16.34
C ILE A 219 4.87 -6.40 16.49
N TYR A 220 5.80 -6.90 17.28
CA TYR A 220 7.07 -6.24 17.53
C TYR A 220 8.24 -7.21 17.60
N ARG A 221 9.45 -6.67 17.47
CA ARG A 221 10.71 -7.37 17.68
C ARG A 221 11.61 -6.55 18.59
N THR A 222 12.61 -7.17 19.18
CA THR A 222 13.59 -6.48 20.03
C THR A 222 15.00 -6.71 19.51
N GLN A 223 15.84 -5.69 19.65
CA GLN A 223 17.29 -5.77 19.43
C GLN A 223 18.00 -4.86 20.43
N GLY A 224 18.88 -5.43 21.24
CA GLY A 224 19.57 -4.66 22.26
C GLY A 224 18.60 -3.89 23.15
N ARG A 225 18.61 -2.55 23.08
CA ARG A 225 17.74 -1.67 23.87
C ARG A 225 16.56 -1.09 23.09
N THR A 226 16.31 -1.61 21.89
CA THR A 226 15.29 -1.10 20.97
C THR A 226 14.16 -2.10 20.81
N VAL A 227 12.94 -1.61 20.93
CA VAL A 227 11.71 -2.29 20.48
C VAL A 227 11.36 -1.76 19.09
N ARG A 228 11.20 -2.63 18.11
CA ARG A 228 10.70 -2.24 16.79
C ARG A 228 9.26 -2.71 16.62
N LEU A 229 8.34 -1.78 16.48
CA LEU A 229 6.94 -2.04 16.15
C LEU A 229 6.83 -2.28 14.64
N TYR A 230 6.26 -3.42 14.26
CA TYR A 230 6.07 -3.83 12.86
C TYR A 230 4.64 -3.60 12.39
N ASP A 231 3.66 -3.96 13.21
CA ASP A 231 2.25 -3.78 12.86
C ASP A 231 1.43 -3.60 14.15
N MET A 232 0.37 -2.82 14.06
CA MET A 232 -0.56 -2.60 15.17
C MET A 232 -1.92 -2.21 14.60
N ALA A 233 -2.95 -2.88 15.08
CA ALA A 233 -4.34 -2.50 14.88
C ALA A 233 -5.03 -2.36 16.24
N ALA A 234 -5.83 -1.32 16.41
CA ALA A 234 -6.58 -1.04 17.64
C ALA A 234 -7.95 -0.45 17.31
N GLU A 235 -9.02 -1.05 17.82
CA GLU A 235 -10.38 -0.58 17.53
C GLU A 235 -10.70 0.77 18.19
N THR A 236 -10.01 1.09 19.29
CA THR A 236 -10.22 2.34 20.04
C THR A 236 -8.90 2.97 20.47
N PRO A 237 -8.87 4.30 20.69
CA PRO A 237 -7.68 4.97 21.22
C PRO A 237 -7.21 4.42 22.59
N ARG A 238 -8.11 3.89 23.41
CA ARG A 238 -7.74 3.29 24.71
C ARG A 238 -6.98 1.98 24.53
N VAL A 239 -7.36 1.17 23.54
CA VAL A 239 -6.65 -0.07 23.18
C VAL A 239 -5.28 0.26 22.59
N GLU A 240 -5.19 1.28 21.73
CA GLU A 240 -3.91 1.76 21.21
C GLU A 240 -2.98 2.24 22.35
N ALA A 241 -3.52 3.00 23.31
CA ALA A 241 -2.78 3.43 24.51
C ALA A 241 -2.28 2.24 25.35
N ALA A 242 -3.07 1.15 25.44
CA ALA A 242 -2.64 -0.07 26.14
C ALA A 242 -1.43 -0.71 25.45
N PHE A 243 -1.38 -0.76 24.12
CA PHE A 243 -0.22 -1.26 23.39
C PHE A 243 1.01 -0.35 23.55
N TRP A 244 0.87 0.96 23.45
CA TRP A 244 1.99 1.86 23.68
C TRP A 244 2.54 1.76 25.10
N THR A 245 1.66 1.64 26.12
CA THR A 245 2.06 1.42 27.51
C THR A 245 2.80 0.10 27.68
N TYR A 246 2.31 -0.97 27.06
CA TYR A 246 2.96 -2.28 27.08
C TYR A 246 4.35 -2.23 26.44
N LEU A 247 4.47 -1.69 25.23
CA LEU A 247 5.74 -1.61 24.51
C LEU A 247 6.78 -0.77 25.29
N ALA A 248 6.33 0.31 25.96
CA ALA A 248 7.20 1.14 26.78
C ALA A 248 7.61 0.47 28.11
N SER A 249 6.89 -0.56 28.54
CA SER A 249 7.18 -1.30 29.78
C SER A 249 8.11 -2.50 29.59
N ILE A 250 8.56 -2.79 28.35
CA ILE A 250 9.45 -3.91 28.08
C ILE A 250 10.80 -3.65 28.72
N ASP A 251 11.19 -4.53 29.66
CA ASP A 251 12.43 -4.42 30.40
C ASP A 251 13.66 -4.38 29.49
N LEU A 252 14.70 -3.70 29.95
CA LEU A 252 16.01 -3.57 29.28
C LEU A 252 15.96 -2.78 27.97
N THR A 253 14.82 -2.16 27.61
CA THR A 253 14.69 -1.31 26.42
C THR A 253 14.62 0.16 26.82
N HIS A 254 15.02 1.05 25.90
CA HIS A 254 15.07 2.50 26.14
C HIS A 254 14.46 3.30 25.01
N GLU A 255 14.05 2.63 23.93
CA GLU A 255 13.38 3.28 22.82
C GLU A 255 12.45 2.32 22.09
N ILE A 256 11.39 2.89 21.51
CA ILE A 256 10.54 2.20 20.54
C ILE A 256 10.76 2.90 19.20
N VAL A 257 11.03 2.12 18.15
CA VAL A 257 11.01 2.60 16.76
C VAL A 257 9.80 2.01 16.04
N ALA A 258 9.00 2.86 15.44
CA ALA A 258 7.80 2.52 14.69
C ALA A 258 7.91 3.20 13.30
N PRO A 259 8.65 2.61 12.34
CA PRO A 259 9.03 3.30 11.11
C PRO A 259 7.87 3.44 10.11
N GLU A 260 6.83 2.67 10.27
CA GLU A 260 5.75 2.51 9.30
C GLU A 260 4.41 2.59 10.02
N ARG A 261 3.93 3.83 10.22
CA ARG A 261 2.65 4.11 10.88
C ARG A 261 1.77 5.00 10.00
N PRO A 262 0.45 4.98 10.19
CA PRO A 262 -0.43 5.90 9.48
C PRO A 262 -0.11 7.36 9.83
N VAL A 263 -0.34 8.27 8.90
CA VAL A 263 -0.07 9.71 9.09
C VAL A 263 -0.95 10.36 10.16
N ASP A 264 -2.06 9.73 10.51
CA ASP A 264 -2.99 10.12 11.58
C ASP A 264 -2.79 9.32 12.88
N ASP A 265 -1.63 8.66 13.06
CA ASP A 265 -1.29 7.93 14.29
C ASP A 265 -1.41 8.82 15.52
N LEU A 266 -1.98 8.27 16.57
CA LEU A 266 -2.34 9.04 17.76
C LEU A 266 -1.19 9.22 18.76
N VAL A 267 -0.08 8.49 18.65
CA VAL A 267 0.99 8.46 19.66
C VAL A 267 1.52 9.85 20.02
N THR A 268 1.69 10.73 19.02
CA THR A 268 2.16 12.11 19.24
C THR A 268 1.17 12.96 20.04
N ARG A 269 -0.11 12.62 20.04
CA ARG A 269 -1.18 13.31 20.78
C ARG A 269 -1.48 12.64 22.12
N MET A 270 -1.19 11.34 22.21
CA MET A 270 -1.35 10.56 23.43
C MET A 270 -0.22 10.79 24.42
N ALA A 271 1.02 11.01 23.97
CA ALA A 271 2.16 11.22 24.85
C ALA A 271 1.91 12.38 25.82
N ALA A 272 2.14 12.15 27.13
CA ALA A 272 2.05 13.17 28.16
C ALA A 272 3.18 14.19 28.04
N ASP A 273 4.36 13.73 27.65
CA ASP A 273 5.52 14.53 27.26
C ASP A 273 5.74 14.40 25.74
N PRO A 274 5.37 15.45 24.95
CA PRO A 274 5.54 15.40 23.50
C PRO A 274 6.97 15.20 23.03
N ASP A 275 7.96 15.64 23.82
CA ASP A 275 9.38 15.56 23.49
C ASP A 275 9.93 14.12 23.55
N GLN A 276 9.16 13.18 24.12
CA GLN A 276 9.50 11.75 24.05
C GLN A 276 9.13 11.10 22.72
N VAL A 277 8.34 11.76 21.86
CA VAL A 277 7.95 11.22 20.55
C VAL A 277 8.52 12.07 19.42
N THR A 278 9.46 11.52 18.70
CA THR A 278 10.10 12.17 17.54
C THR A 278 9.53 11.57 16.25
N VAL A 279 9.07 12.44 15.34
CA VAL A 279 8.73 12.03 13.96
C VAL A 279 10.04 11.80 13.18
N THR A 280 10.23 10.59 12.66
CA THR A 280 11.49 10.19 11.99
C THR A 280 11.39 10.15 10.48
N GLY A 281 10.20 10.25 9.92
CA GLY A 281 10.00 10.22 8.47
C GLY A 281 8.57 10.51 8.05
N ASP A 282 8.43 10.88 6.79
CA ASP A 282 7.18 10.95 6.03
C ASP A 282 7.51 10.53 4.61
N SER A 283 6.88 9.46 4.13
CA SER A 283 7.21 8.86 2.82
C SER A 283 5.97 8.41 2.08
N ALA A 284 6.04 8.44 0.74
CA ALA A 284 5.08 7.77 -0.11
C ALA A 284 5.11 6.26 0.18
N ALA A 285 3.94 5.66 0.28
CA ALA A 285 3.77 4.23 0.54
C ALA A 285 3.11 3.54 -0.66
N LEU A 286 1.80 3.32 -0.62
CA LEU A 286 1.08 2.68 -1.71
C LEU A 286 0.87 3.65 -2.88
N TRP A 287 1.29 3.23 -4.07
CA TRP A 287 0.94 3.87 -5.33
C TRP A 287 -0.22 3.12 -5.97
N LEU A 288 -1.23 3.85 -6.40
CA LEU A 288 -2.45 3.29 -6.97
C LEU A 288 -2.59 3.71 -8.44
N ARG A 289 -3.15 2.83 -9.25
CA ARG A 289 -3.54 3.06 -10.65
C ARG A 289 -5.01 2.69 -10.83
N LEU A 290 -5.83 3.59 -11.33
CA LEU A 290 -7.18 3.27 -11.75
C LEU A 290 -7.11 2.68 -13.17
N VAL A 291 -7.27 1.35 -13.28
CA VAL A 291 -7.27 0.63 -14.56
C VAL A 291 -8.59 0.82 -15.29
N ASP A 292 -9.70 0.84 -14.54
CA ASP A 292 -11.04 1.16 -15.02
C ASP A 292 -11.59 2.29 -14.15
N VAL A 293 -11.52 3.53 -14.64
CA VAL A 293 -11.94 4.72 -13.89
C VAL A 293 -13.40 4.63 -13.44
N PRO A 294 -14.39 4.35 -14.32
CA PRO A 294 -15.78 4.26 -13.89
C PRO A 294 -16.05 3.12 -12.91
N ALA A 295 -15.42 1.96 -13.07
CA ALA A 295 -15.59 0.85 -12.14
C ALA A 295 -14.99 1.17 -10.77
N ALA A 296 -13.79 1.76 -10.73
CA ALA A 296 -13.16 2.18 -9.49
C ALA A 296 -13.99 3.23 -8.75
N LEU A 297 -14.48 4.29 -9.44
CA LEU A 297 -15.27 5.36 -8.82
C LEU A 297 -16.64 4.88 -8.32
N ARG A 298 -17.27 3.90 -8.99
CA ARG A 298 -18.51 3.26 -8.49
C ARG A 298 -18.26 2.29 -7.34
N GLY A 299 -17.06 1.75 -7.25
CA GLY A 299 -16.69 0.72 -6.27
C GLY A 299 -16.31 1.22 -4.89
N ARG A 300 -16.33 2.55 -4.65
CA ARG A 300 -16.09 3.15 -3.34
C ARG A 300 -17.35 3.83 -2.79
N SER A 301 -17.44 3.97 -1.47
CA SER A 301 -18.42 4.84 -0.84
C SER A 301 -17.96 6.30 -0.86
N TRP A 302 -18.93 7.21 -0.72
CA TRP A 302 -18.74 8.65 -0.77
C TRP A 302 -19.38 9.30 0.46
N ALA A 303 -18.68 10.28 1.04
CA ALA A 303 -19.12 10.92 2.27
C ALA A 303 -20.18 12.02 2.07
N ALA A 304 -20.38 12.48 0.84
CA ALA A 304 -21.39 13.50 0.50
C ALA A 304 -22.03 13.19 -0.87
N ASP A 305 -23.30 13.58 -1.02
CA ASP A 305 -24.03 13.51 -2.29
C ASP A 305 -23.71 14.76 -3.12
N ASP A 306 -23.20 14.57 -4.32
CA ASP A 306 -22.92 15.65 -5.29
C ASP A 306 -22.81 15.08 -6.71
N THR A 307 -22.63 15.97 -7.70
CA THR A 307 -22.36 15.59 -9.08
C THR A 307 -21.23 16.45 -9.62
N PHE A 308 -20.26 15.79 -10.27
CA PHE A 308 -19.07 16.41 -10.88
C PHE A 308 -18.91 15.94 -12.31
N VAL A 309 -18.35 16.80 -13.16
CA VAL A 309 -17.82 16.41 -14.45
C VAL A 309 -16.30 16.47 -14.38
N LEU A 310 -15.66 15.30 -14.44
CA LEU A 310 -14.21 15.14 -14.41
C LEU A 310 -13.69 14.93 -15.84
N ASP A 311 -12.79 15.77 -16.32
CA ASP A 311 -12.06 15.53 -17.58
C ASP A 311 -10.75 14.83 -17.24
N VAL A 312 -10.70 13.51 -17.50
CA VAL A 312 -9.58 12.64 -17.11
C VAL A 312 -8.64 12.46 -18.29
N ALA A 313 -7.37 12.85 -18.11
CA ALA A 313 -6.29 12.52 -19.02
C ALA A 313 -5.69 11.16 -18.63
N ASP A 314 -5.44 10.29 -19.61
CA ASP A 314 -4.76 9.02 -19.43
C ASP A 314 -3.92 8.72 -20.67
N ALA A 315 -2.59 8.71 -20.52
CA ALA A 315 -1.68 8.47 -21.63
C ALA A 315 -1.61 7.00 -22.03
N ARG A 316 -2.03 6.06 -21.17
CA ARG A 316 -1.82 4.63 -21.35
C ARG A 316 -3.09 3.85 -21.64
N ILE A 317 -4.19 4.18 -20.99
CA ILE A 317 -5.48 3.48 -21.16
C ILE A 317 -6.47 4.40 -21.85
N PRO A 318 -6.64 4.30 -23.17
CA PRO A 318 -7.54 5.20 -23.93
C PRO A 318 -8.99 5.14 -23.41
N GLY A 319 -9.42 4.01 -22.88
CA GLY A 319 -10.76 3.80 -22.31
C GLY A 319 -11.08 4.71 -21.13
N ASN A 320 -10.08 5.14 -20.36
CA ASN A 320 -10.25 6.06 -19.23
C ASN A 320 -10.32 7.54 -19.65
N ARG A 321 -9.76 7.87 -20.80
CA ARG A 321 -9.62 9.26 -21.29
C ARG A 321 -10.97 9.90 -21.61
N GLY A 322 -11.16 11.14 -21.16
CA GLY A 322 -12.30 11.98 -21.49
C GLY A 322 -13.18 12.33 -20.30
N ARG A 323 -14.37 12.87 -20.57
CA ARG A 323 -15.25 13.43 -19.54
C ARG A 323 -16.18 12.39 -18.94
N TRP A 324 -16.20 12.40 -17.63
CA TRP A 324 -17.00 11.51 -16.80
C TRP A 324 -17.90 12.31 -15.88
N ARG A 325 -19.22 12.07 -15.95
CA ARG A 325 -20.16 12.53 -14.92
C ARG A 325 -20.09 11.55 -13.77
N LEU A 326 -19.56 12.03 -12.66
CA LEU A 326 -19.48 11.32 -11.39
C LEU A 326 -20.64 11.79 -10.50
N THR A 327 -21.53 10.87 -10.12
CA THR A 327 -22.51 11.08 -9.06
C THR A 327 -22.00 10.39 -7.81
N THR A 328 -21.92 11.12 -6.70
CA THR A 328 -21.44 10.61 -5.40
C THR A 328 -22.62 10.34 -4.46
N GLY A 329 -22.34 9.79 -3.25
CA GLY A 329 -23.36 9.49 -2.26
C GLY A 329 -23.77 8.02 -2.22
N ALA A 330 -25.02 7.77 -1.79
CA ALA A 330 -25.50 6.41 -1.50
C ALA A 330 -25.63 5.50 -2.74
N ALA A 331 -25.80 6.07 -3.94
CA ALA A 331 -25.90 5.35 -5.20
C ALA A 331 -24.90 5.94 -6.22
N PRO A 332 -23.60 5.62 -6.09
CA PRO A 332 -22.59 6.25 -6.91
C PRO A 332 -22.70 5.81 -8.37
N GLY A 333 -22.58 6.80 -9.27
CA GLY A 333 -22.60 6.63 -10.71
C GLY A 333 -21.37 7.24 -11.36
N CYS A 334 -20.92 6.65 -12.46
CA CYS A 334 -19.87 7.24 -13.30
C CYS A 334 -20.12 6.86 -14.75
N GLU A 335 -20.43 7.85 -15.61
CA GLU A 335 -20.81 7.64 -16.99
C GLU A 335 -20.16 8.70 -17.90
N ARG A 336 -20.04 8.38 -19.19
CA ARG A 336 -19.54 9.34 -20.21
C ARG A 336 -20.51 10.52 -20.36
N THR A 337 -19.94 11.71 -20.53
CA THR A 337 -20.71 12.92 -20.77
C THR A 337 -20.02 13.86 -21.77
N GLY A 338 -20.82 14.74 -22.40
CA GLY A 338 -20.31 15.84 -23.21
C GLY A 338 -20.28 17.20 -22.49
N ASP A 339 -20.68 17.25 -21.23
CA ASP A 339 -20.78 18.47 -20.45
C ASP A 339 -19.42 19.14 -20.22
N ALA A 340 -19.45 20.44 -19.92
CA ALA A 340 -18.24 21.16 -19.51
C ALA A 340 -17.68 20.60 -18.22
N PRO A 341 -16.35 20.44 -18.09
CA PRO A 341 -15.74 19.86 -16.90
C PRO A 341 -15.77 20.83 -15.71
N ASP A 342 -15.99 20.30 -14.52
CA ASP A 342 -15.76 21.00 -13.26
C ASP A 342 -14.29 21.00 -12.88
N LEU A 343 -13.63 19.86 -13.13
CA LEU A 343 -12.21 19.61 -12.85
C LEU A 343 -11.57 18.88 -14.03
N ALA A 344 -10.33 19.25 -14.38
CA ALA A 344 -9.51 18.49 -15.32
C ALA A 344 -8.22 18.03 -14.64
N LEU A 345 -7.87 16.72 -14.80
CA LEU A 345 -6.77 16.09 -14.08
C LEU A 345 -6.24 14.86 -14.81
N ASP A 346 -4.97 14.52 -14.54
CA ASP A 346 -4.43 13.24 -14.96
C ASP A 346 -4.95 12.09 -14.09
N VAL A 347 -5.02 10.91 -14.65
CA VAL A 347 -5.45 9.70 -13.92
C VAL A 347 -4.55 9.39 -12.72
N ALA A 348 -3.29 9.81 -12.72
CA ALA A 348 -2.39 9.69 -11.57
C ALA A 348 -2.84 10.58 -10.40
N ASP A 349 -3.30 11.80 -10.67
CA ASP A 349 -3.86 12.70 -9.65
C ASP A 349 -5.19 12.17 -9.13
N LEU A 350 -6.04 11.62 -10.01
CA LEU A 350 -7.26 10.94 -9.58
C LEU A 350 -6.98 9.73 -8.70
N ALA A 351 -5.95 8.95 -9.02
CA ALA A 351 -5.51 7.83 -8.19
C ALA A 351 -4.95 8.27 -6.83
N ALA A 352 -4.24 9.42 -6.79
CA ALA A 352 -3.69 9.96 -5.54
C ALA A 352 -4.79 10.41 -4.56
N VAL A 353 -5.91 10.93 -5.05
CA VAL A 353 -7.03 11.36 -4.19
C VAL A 353 -8.02 10.23 -3.88
N TYR A 354 -7.94 9.12 -4.62
CA TYR A 354 -8.95 8.07 -4.63
C TYR A 354 -9.25 7.47 -3.25
N LEU A 355 -8.25 7.22 -2.42
CA LEU A 355 -8.43 6.67 -1.07
C LEU A 355 -8.79 7.74 -0.01
N GLY A 356 -8.79 9.03 -0.37
CA GLY A 356 -9.11 10.14 0.54
C GLY A 356 -7.92 10.69 1.35
N GLY A 357 -6.69 10.21 1.07
CA GLY A 357 -5.48 10.66 1.79
C GLY A 357 -4.90 11.98 1.30
N THR A 358 -5.13 12.32 0.03
CA THR A 358 -4.65 13.56 -0.60
C THR A 358 -5.83 14.44 -0.97
N PRO A 359 -5.93 15.70 -0.47
CA PRO A 359 -6.99 16.62 -0.86
C PRO A 359 -6.83 17.13 -2.31
N VAL A 360 -7.94 17.16 -3.07
CA VAL A 360 -8.00 17.70 -4.44
C VAL A 360 -7.57 19.17 -4.47
N ARG A 361 -8.04 19.99 -3.50
CA ARG A 361 -7.61 21.39 -3.37
C ARG A 361 -6.10 21.56 -3.24
N THR A 362 -5.39 20.58 -2.69
CA THR A 362 -3.92 20.59 -2.65
C THR A 362 -3.34 20.44 -4.05
N LEU A 363 -3.90 19.55 -4.86
CA LEU A 363 -3.47 19.35 -6.26
C LEU A 363 -3.79 20.55 -7.13
N VAL A 364 -4.92 21.22 -6.91
CA VAL A 364 -5.23 22.51 -7.56
C VAL A 364 -4.18 23.57 -7.20
N ARG A 365 -3.79 23.67 -5.93
CA ARG A 365 -2.79 24.65 -5.47
C ARG A 365 -1.38 24.39 -6.02
N VAL A 366 -1.02 23.14 -6.29
CA VAL A 366 0.25 22.81 -6.95
C VAL A 366 0.17 22.84 -8.47
N GLY A 367 -1.03 23.02 -9.04
CA GLY A 367 -1.24 23.20 -10.48
C GLY A 367 -1.24 21.91 -11.29
N THR A 368 -1.54 20.75 -10.68
CA THR A 368 -1.70 19.46 -11.39
C THR A 368 -3.17 19.12 -11.66
N VAL A 369 -4.10 19.84 -11.03
CA VAL A 369 -5.54 19.76 -11.28
C VAL A 369 -6.05 21.16 -11.65
N ASP A 370 -6.75 21.26 -12.76
CA ASP A 370 -7.40 22.50 -13.19
C ASP A 370 -8.84 22.55 -12.68
N GLU A 371 -9.17 23.58 -11.89
CA GLU A 371 -10.54 23.83 -11.41
C GLU A 371 -11.23 24.81 -12.35
N HIS A 372 -12.28 24.34 -13.05
CA HIS A 372 -13.07 25.13 -13.97
C HIS A 372 -14.35 25.71 -13.32
N THR A 373 -14.96 24.96 -12.41
CA THR A 373 -16.10 25.42 -11.61
C THR A 373 -15.61 25.82 -10.22
N PRO A 374 -15.70 27.09 -9.80
CA PRO A 374 -15.22 27.51 -8.49
C PRO A 374 -15.84 26.72 -7.33
N GLY A 375 -15.01 26.21 -6.44
CA GLY A 375 -15.39 25.39 -5.28
C GLY A 375 -15.63 23.91 -5.58
N ALA A 376 -15.42 23.45 -6.82
CA ALA A 376 -15.56 22.05 -7.18
C ALA A 376 -14.55 21.16 -6.43
N ALA A 377 -13.30 21.64 -6.26
CA ALA A 377 -12.27 20.91 -5.52
C ALA A 377 -12.64 20.70 -4.04
N ASP A 378 -13.15 21.74 -3.39
CA ASP A 378 -13.57 21.63 -1.98
C ASP A 378 -14.79 20.70 -1.81
N ARG A 379 -15.74 20.72 -2.74
CA ARG A 379 -16.90 19.82 -2.74
C ARG A 379 -16.45 18.36 -2.99
N LEU A 380 -15.52 18.15 -3.93
CA LEU A 380 -14.99 16.79 -4.19
C LEU A 380 -14.17 16.29 -2.99
N ASP A 381 -13.41 17.14 -2.31
CA ASP A 381 -12.74 16.81 -1.06
C ASP A 381 -13.74 16.35 0.02
N ALA A 382 -14.87 17.04 0.16
CA ALA A 382 -15.93 16.67 1.09
C ALA A 382 -16.54 15.29 0.73
N ALA A 383 -16.74 15.02 -0.55
CA ALA A 383 -17.27 13.74 -1.02
C ALA A 383 -16.25 12.59 -0.87
N LEU A 384 -14.94 12.86 -1.03
CA LEU A 384 -13.84 11.90 -0.88
C LEU A 384 -13.48 11.62 0.59
N ALA A 385 -13.96 12.41 1.55
CA ALA A 385 -13.55 12.35 2.95
C ALA A 385 -13.68 10.93 3.55
N VAL A 386 -12.70 10.57 4.37
CA VAL A 386 -12.66 9.32 5.11
C VAL A 386 -12.39 9.60 6.59
N PRO A 387 -12.93 8.78 7.52
CA PRO A 387 -12.74 9.01 8.95
C PRO A 387 -11.31 8.75 9.43
N LEU A 388 -10.58 7.84 8.77
CA LEU A 388 -9.18 7.50 9.05
C LEU A 388 -8.37 7.63 7.76
N ALA A 389 -7.17 8.19 7.86
CA ALA A 389 -6.27 8.31 6.72
C ALA A 389 -5.96 6.93 6.11
N PRO A 390 -5.86 6.81 4.78
CA PRO A 390 -5.43 5.57 4.15
C PRO A 390 -4.10 5.09 4.72
N TYR A 391 -3.98 3.78 4.87
CA TYR A 391 -2.73 3.18 5.34
C TYR A 391 -2.66 1.71 5.00
N THR A 392 -1.49 1.26 4.61
CA THR A 392 -1.13 -0.14 4.57
C THR A 392 0.29 -0.37 5.04
N ASN A 393 0.51 -1.49 5.72
CA ASN A 393 1.84 -2.02 6.04
C ASN A 393 2.18 -3.24 5.16
N ASP A 394 1.33 -3.56 4.20
CA ASP A 394 1.46 -4.72 3.31
C ASP A 394 2.41 -4.42 2.14
N ASN A 395 3.70 -4.51 2.40
CA ASN A 395 4.72 -4.35 1.36
C ASN A 395 4.91 -5.68 0.62
N PHE A 396 4.43 -5.77 -0.59
CA PHE A 396 4.44 -6.94 -1.47
C PHE A 396 5.48 -6.86 -2.58
#